data_affc5941c62430895e08b7e4bb5c0a89
#
_entry.id   affc5941c62430895e08b7e4bb5c0a89
#
_cell.length_a   1.000
_cell.length_b   1.000
_cell.length_c   1.000
_cell.angle_alpha   90.00
_cell.angle_beta   90.00
_cell.angle_gamma   90.00
#
_symmetry.space_group_name_H-M   'P 1'
#
loop_
_entity.id
_entity.type
_entity.pdbx_description
1 polymer ?
#
loop_
_entity_poly.entity_id
_entity_poly.type
_entity_poly.pdbx_seq_one_letter_code
_entity_poly.pdbx_strand_id
1 'polypeptide(L)'
;VSDPTGFVPILEMYVETSNGETGRTLKSLPKANSLAIVGGTKDGQDPLAPHPLFNILQEKRQTARAITGTCYAYDFLSLFEKALRSVWKNSGGKPASKGAFLTSVELVLDESSLRDSNSKPKLKEVKREPAQNDIGMVAWLVTMQTPECPAGRQIVIIANDITHKAGSFGTVEDKLFSAATEYARIRGIPRIYLAANSGARIGMAGEGKK
;
A
#
# COMPACT_ATOMS: atom_id res chain seq x y z
N VAL A 1 2.33 -21.98 -14.26
CA VAL A 1 1.13 -22.09 -13.43
C VAL A 1 0.71 -20.66 -13.12
N SER A 2 -0.34 -20.17 -13.77
CA SER A 2 -0.87 -18.83 -13.53
C SER A 2 -1.58 -18.83 -12.18
N ASP A 3 -1.10 -18.01 -11.26
CA ASP A 3 -1.79 -17.71 -10.02
C ASP A 3 -3.15 -17.07 -10.35
N PRO A 4 -4.28 -17.58 -9.84
CA PRO A 4 -5.60 -17.01 -10.07
C PRO A 4 -5.77 -15.57 -9.58
N THR A 5 -4.84 -15.06 -8.76
CA THR A 5 -4.81 -13.67 -8.31
C THR A 5 -4.20 -12.72 -9.34
N GLY A 6 -3.71 -13.21 -10.49
CA GLY A 6 -3.07 -12.43 -11.52
C GLY A 6 -1.72 -11.83 -11.10
N PHE A 7 -1.11 -12.35 -10.06
CA PHE A 7 0.29 -12.09 -9.74
C PHE A 7 1.15 -12.78 -10.81
N VAL A 8 1.92 -12.01 -11.56
CA VAL A 8 3.00 -12.56 -12.34
C VAL A 8 4.06 -13.00 -11.34
N PRO A 9 4.40 -14.31 -11.24
CA PRO A 9 5.50 -14.73 -10.39
C PRO A 9 6.76 -14.02 -10.88
N ILE A 10 7.46 -13.35 -9.99
CA ILE A 10 8.80 -12.86 -10.27
C ILE A 10 9.67 -14.11 -10.39
N LEU A 11 10.01 -14.49 -11.61
CA LEU A 11 10.94 -15.58 -11.86
C LEU A 11 12.35 -14.99 -11.77
N GLU A 12 12.99 -15.16 -10.63
CA GLU A 12 14.41 -14.87 -10.48
C GLU A 12 15.19 -16.06 -11.04
N MET A 13 15.93 -15.85 -12.12
CA MET A 13 16.82 -16.87 -12.67
C MET A 13 18.26 -16.56 -12.27
N TYR A 14 18.88 -17.47 -11.55
CA TYR A 14 20.27 -17.40 -11.14
C TYR A 14 21.11 -18.30 -12.06
N VAL A 15 22.25 -17.79 -12.53
CA VAL A 15 23.24 -18.60 -13.21
C VAL A 15 24.46 -18.73 -12.31
N GLU A 16 24.75 -19.94 -11.86
CA GLU A 16 26.02 -20.23 -11.21
C GLU A 16 27.13 -20.22 -12.24
N THR A 17 28.08 -19.32 -12.09
CA THR A 17 29.31 -19.36 -12.88
C THR A 17 30.40 -20.01 -12.06
N SER A 18 30.91 -21.12 -12.54
CA SER A 18 32.01 -21.89 -11.91
C SER A 18 33.36 -21.21 -12.13
N ASN A 19 33.60 -20.09 -11.51
CA ASN A 19 34.94 -19.45 -11.57
C ASN A 19 35.78 -19.74 -10.32
N GLY A 20 35.46 -20.80 -9.56
CA GLY A 20 36.28 -21.20 -8.39
C GLY A 20 36.16 -20.26 -7.18
N GLU A 21 35.47 -19.14 -7.29
CA GLU A 21 35.15 -18.27 -6.18
C GLU A 21 33.72 -18.52 -5.75
N THR A 22 33.52 -18.66 -4.45
CA THR A 22 32.24 -18.90 -3.79
C THR A 22 31.32 -17.64 -3.83
N GLY A 23 31.01 -17.12 -5.00
CA GLY A 23 30.15 -15.98 -5.21
C GLY A 23 29.09 -16.30 -6.27
N ARG A 24 27.82 -16.21 -5.90
CA ARG A 24 26.70 -16.21 -6.85
C ARG A 24 26.61 -14.83 -7.47
N THR A 25 26.87 -14.70 -8.75
CA THR A 25 26.74 -13.44 -9.47
C THR A 25 25.54 -13.51 -10.40
N LEU A 26 24.68 -12.49 -10.35
CA LEU A 26 23.64 -12.27 -11.34
C LEU A 26 24.30 -11.81 -12.64
N LYS A 27 24.17 -12.59 -13.69
CA LYS A 27 24.42 -12.11 -15.05
C LYS A 27 23.13 -11.57 -15.63
N SER A 28 23.17 -10.36 -16.17
CA SER A 28 22.08 -9.82 -16.96
C SER A 28 21.81 -10.75 -18.13
N LEU A 29 20.65 -11.38 -18.17
CA LEU A 29 20.21 -12.14 -19.33
C LEU A 29 19.90 -11.17 -20.48
N PRO A 30 20.36 -11.45 -21.72
CA PRO A 30 19.95 -10.67 -22.86
C PRO A 30 18.41 -10.68 -22.94
N LYS A 31 17.81 -9.53 -23.20
CA LYS A 31 16.37 -9.30 -23.31
C LYS A 31 15.63 -10.45 -24.01
N ALA A 32 15.14 -11.40 -23.26
CA ALA A 32 14.07 -12.27 -23.71
C ALA A 32 12.78 -11.56 -23.43
N ASN A 33 12.09 -11.19 -24.48
CA ASN A 33 10.77 -10.57 -24.55
C ASN A 33 10.00 -10.48 -23.23
N SER A 34 9.89 -9.26 -22.70
CA SER A 34 8.88 -8.82 -21.72
C SER A 34 8.93 -9.34 -20.28
N LEU A 35 9.98 -9.92 -19.79
CA LEU A 35 10.19 -10.08 -18.35
C LEU A 35 10.88 -8.82 -17.81
N ALA A 36 10.12 -7.92 -17.24
CA ALA A 36 10.69 -6.83 -16.46
C ALA A 36 11.37 -7.41 -15.23
N ILE A 37 12.69 -7.38 -15.20
CA ILE A 37 13.47 -7.64 -13.99
C ILE A 37 13.21 -6.45 -13.07
N VAL A 38 12.30 -6.63 -12.14
CA VAL A 38 12.02 -5.63 -11.11
C VAL A 38 13.01 -5.85 -9.99
N GLY A 39 13.96 -4.95 -9.85
CA GLY A 39 14.98 -4.96 -8.83
C GLY A 39 16.36 -5.16 -9.45
N GLY A 40 16.91 -4.07 -9.97
CA GLY A 40 18.28 -4.07 -10.48
C GLY A 40 19.28 -4.25 -9.34
N THR A 41 19.67 -5.48 -9.06
CA THR A 41 20.96 -5.71 -8.41
C THR A 41 22.03 -5.41 -9.44
N LYS A 42 22.96 -4.52 -9.11
CA LYS A 42 24.14 -4.28 -9.94
C LYS A 42 24.96 -5.57 -10.02
N ASP A 43 25.57 -5.83 -11.19
CA ASP A 43 26.48 -6.95 -11.34
C ASP A 43 27.48 -7.00 -10.17
N GLY A 44 27.56 -8.15 -9.49
CA GLY A 44 28.42 -8.36 -8.32
C GLY A 44 27.76 -8.25 -6.95
N GLN A 45 26.46 -7.92 -6.88
CA GLN A 45 25.71 -8.03 -5.61
C GLN A 45 25.16 -9.45 -5.43
N ASP A 46 25.10 -9.89 -4.17
CA ASP A 46 24.49 -11.17 -3.83
C ASP A 46 23.00 -11.17 -4.28
N PRO A 47 22.64 -12.03 -5.25
CA PRO A 47 21.27 -12.10 -5.74
C PRO A 47 20.28 -12.57 -4.68
N LEU A 48 20.76 -13.15 -3.59
CA LEU A 48 19.96 -13.57 -2.44
C LEU A 48 19.88 -12.49 -1.36
N ALA A 49 20.66 -11.39 -1.49
CA ALA A 49 20.51 -10.25 -0.61
C ALA A 49 19.18 -9.55 -0.91
N PRO A 50 18.20 -9.66 -0.03
CA PRO A 50 16.89 -9.12 -0.30
C PRO A 50 16.94 -7.60 -0.33
N HIS A 51 16.25 -6.99 -1.31
CA HIS A 51 16.04 -5.55 -1.25
C HIS A 51 15.23 -5.24 0.01
N PRO A 52 15.69 -4.37 0.93
CA PRO A 52 15.06 -4.17 2.24
C PRO A 52 13.57 -3.88 2.17
N LEU A 53 13.14 -3.02 1.24
CA LEU A 53 11.72 -2.66 1.07
C LEU A 53 10.88 -3.81 0.50
N PHE A 54 11.44 -4.60 -0.41
CA PHE A 54 10.75 -5.75 -0.99
C PHE A 54 10.45 -6.80 0.08
N ASN A 55 11.40 -7.07 0.96
CA ASN A 55 11.22 -8.01 2.07
C ASN A 55 10.13 -7.58 3.03
N ILE A 56 10.16 -6.32 3.47
CA ILE A 56 9.17 -5.78 4.40
C ILE A 56 7.76 -5.91 3.81
N LEU A 57 7.59 -5.56 2.55
CA LEU A 57 6.29 -5.63 1.89
C LEU A 57 5.80 -7.09 1.75
N GLN A 58 6.68 -8.02 1.37
CA GLN A 58 6.33 -9.43 1.26
C GLN A 58 6.02 -10.06 2.61
N GLU A 59 6.80 -9.75 3.63
CA GLU A 59 6.56 -10.20 5.00
C GLU A 59 5.19 -9.73 5.51
N LYS A 60 4.86 -8.45 5.31
CA LYS A 60 3.55 -7.91 5.70
C LYS A 60 2.40 -8.57 4.91
N ARG A 61 2.59 -8.84 3.61
CA ARG A 61 1.60 -9.57 2.80
C ARG A 61 1.37 -10.99 3.30
N GLN A 62 2.44 -11.71 3.63
CA GLN A 62 2.35 -13.06 4.20
C GLN A 62 1.66 -13.03 5.56
N THR A 63 2.02 -12.09 6.40
CA THR A 63 1.39 -11.89 7.72
C THR A 63 -0.10 -11.59 7.61
N ALA A 64 -0.50 -10.68 6.72
CA ALA A 64 -1.92 -10.37 6.50
C ALA A 64 -2.71 -11.60 6.04
N ARG A 65 -2.15 -12.38 5.12
CA ARG A 65 -2.78 -13.64 4.66
C ARG A 65 -2.90 -14.68 5.78
N ALA A 66 -1.87 -14.81 6.61
CA ALA A 66 -1.87 -15.78 7.72
C ALA A 66 -2.88 -15.42 8.81
N ILE A 67 -3.07 -14.13 9.11
CA ILE A 67 -3.97 -13.67 10.17
C ILE A 67 -5.44 -13.71 9.73
N THR A 68 -5.75 -13.21 8.54
CA THR A 68 -7.14 -12.98 8.12
C THR A 68 -7.52 -13.61 6.79
N GLY A 69 -6.58 -14.23 6.06
CA GLY A 69 -6.81 -14.71 4.70
C GLY A 69 -7.04 -13.60 3.67
N THR A 70 -6.82 -12.34 4.04
CA THR A 70 -7.04 -11.17 3.17
C THR A 70 -5.73 -10.60 2.63
N CYS A 71 -5.85 -9.54 1.80
CA CYS A 71 -4.69 -8.82 1.29
C CYS A 71 -4.19 -7.78 2.30
N TYR A 72 -2.93 -7.39 2.12
CA TYR A 72 -2.31 -6.32 2.90
C TYR A 72 -2.95 -4.95 2.57
N ALA A 73 -2.98 -4.04 3.53
CA ALA A 73 -3.68 -2.76 3.41
C ALA A 73 -3.33 -1.98 2.12
N TYR A 74 -2.06 -1.89 1.77
CA TYR A 74 -1.62 -1.18 0.56
C TYR A 74 -2.03 -1.87 -0.76
N ASP A 75 -2.33 -3.15 -0.74
CA ASP A 75 -2.77 -3.88 -1.94
C ASP A 75 -4.21 -3.55 -2.35
N PHE A 76 -5.02 -2.95 -1.46
CA PHE A 76 -6.37 -2.52 -1.78
C PHE A 76 -6.42 -1.53 -2.94
N LEU A 77 -5.47 -0.60 -3.03
CA LEU A 77 -5.41 0.37 -4.13
C LEU A 77 -5.27 -0.32 -5.49
N SER A 78 -4.45 -1.38 -5.57
CA SER A 78 -4.30 -2.19 -6.76
C SER A 78 -5.58 -2.96 -7.12
N LEU A 79 -6.34 -3.41 -6.11
CA LEU A 79 -7.64 -4.07 -6.34
C LEU A 79 -8.66 -3.08 -6.88
N PHE A 80 -8.73 -1.86 -6.35
CA PHE A 80 -9.58 -0.81 -6.89
C PHE A 80 -9.21 -0.48 -8.33
N GLU A 81 -7.92 -0.37 -8.65
CA GLU A 81 -7.48 -0.10 -10.03
C GLU A 81 -7.89 -1.22 -10.98
N LYS A 82 -7.72 -2.50 -10.59
CA LYS A 82 -8.17 -3.65 -11.38
C LYS A 82 -9.69 -3.61 -11.61
N ALA A 83 -10.46 -3.30 -10.58
CA ALA A 83 -11.91 -3.18 -10.69
C ALA A 83 -12.31 -2.06 -11.65
N LEU A 84 -11.68 -0.89 -11.56
CA LEU A 84 -11.91 0.23 -12.47
C LEU A 84 -11.61 -0.14 -13.92
N ARG A 85 -10.51 -0.84 -14.19
CA ARG A 85 -10.18 -1.36 -15.53
C ARG A 85 -11.29 -2.25 -16.08
N SER A 86 -11.83 -3.14 -15.24
CA SER A 86 -12.94 -4.01 -15.63
C SER A 86 -14.23 -3.22 -15.93
N VAL A 87 -14.56 -2.23 -15.09
CA VAL A 87 -15.73 -1.35 -15.31
C VAL A 87 -15.61 -0.59 -16.62
N TRP A 88 -14.45 0.00 -16.90
CA TRP A 88 -14.20 0.70 -18.16
C TRP A 88 -14.30 -0.21 -19.38
N LYS A 89 -13.74 -1.43 -19.28
CA LYS A 89 -13.85 -2.42 -20.37
C LYS A 89 -15.31 -2.76 -20.67
N ASN A 90 -16.14 -2.91 -19.65
CA ASN A 90 -17.54 -3.27 -19.81
C ASN A 90 -18.41 -2.11 -20.29
N SER A 91 -18.04 -0.87 -19.99
CA SER A 91 -18.79 0.32 -20.44
C SER A 91 -18.55 0.69 -21.91
N GLY A 92 -17.53 0.11 -22.55
CA GLY A 92 -17.13 0.48 -23.93
C GLY A 92 -16.52 1.88 -24.06
N GLY A 93 -16.40 2.61 -22.96
CA GLY A 93 -15.81 3.94 -22.91
C GLY A 93 -14.28 3.93 -22.82
N LYS A 94 -13.68 5.12 -22.84
CA LYS A 94 -12.24 5.32 -22.62
C LYS A 94 -12.04 6.37 -21.53
N PRO A 95 -11.07 6.16 -20.61
CA PRO A 95 -10.76 7.17 -19.61
C PRO A 95 -10.21 8.44 -20.26
N ALA A 96 -10.41 9.57 -19.59
CA ALA A 96 -9.97 10.89 -20.09
C ALA A 96 -8.43 11.00 -20.13
N SER A 97 -7.72 10.29 -19.26
CA SER A 97 -6.26 10.25 -19.23
C SER A 97 -5.71 8.90 -19.70
N LYS A 98 -4.70 8.95 -20.57
CA LYS A 98 -3.93 7.75 -20.93
C LYS A 98 -3.03 7.40 -19.74
N GLY A 99 -3.39 6.39 -18.95
CA GLY A 99 -2.52 5.92 -17.88
C GLY A 99 -3.26 5.29 -16.71
N ALA A 100 -3.23 5.92 -15.58
CA ALA A 100 -3.77 5.37 -14.35
C ALA A 100 -5.26 5.70 -14.18
N PHE A 101 -6.08 4.68 -13.98
CA PHE A 101 -7.50 4.85 -13.63
C PHE A 101 -7.68 5.34 -12.19
N LEU A 102 -6.62 5.19 -11.40
CA LEU A 102 -6.55 5.57 -10.01
C LEU A 102 -5.21 6.23 -9.73
N THR A 103 -5.24 7.37 -9.07
CA THR A 103 -4.07 8.01 -8.48
C THR A 103 -4.31 8.21 -6.99
N SER A 104 -3.26 8.08 -6.19
CA SER A 104 -3.38 8.20 -4.73
C SER A 104 -2.21 8.98 -4.15
N VAL A 105 -2.51 9.68 -3.06
CA VAL A 105 -1.52 10.28 -2.17
C VAL A 105 -1.88 9.87 -0.74
N GLU A 106 -0.91 9.53 0.07
CA GLU A 106 -1.16 9.10 1.44
C GLU A 106 -1.35 10.31 2.35
N LEU A 107 -2.34 10.20 3.24
CA LEU A 107 -2.66 11.19 4.27
C LEU A 107 -2.06 10.70 5.59
N VAL A 108 -1.11 11.42 6.13
CA VAL A 108 -0.50 11.11 7.42
C VAL A 108 -0.77 12.24 8.42
N LEU A 109 -0.75 11.89 9.70
CA LEU A 109 -0.84 12.89 10.76
C LEU A 109 0.37 13.81 10.74
N ASP A 110 0.13 15.09 10.86
CA ASP A 110 1.20 16.08 11.03
C ASP A 110 1.68 16.03 12.48
N GLU A 111 2.95 15.68 12.67
CA GLU A 111 3.57 15.56 13.99
C GLU A 111 3.48 16.85 14.82
N SER A 112 3.51 18.01 14.17
CA SER A 112 3.36 19.29 14.85
C SER A 112 2.02 19.41 15.55
N SER A 113 0.96 18.84 14.98
CA SER A 113 -0.39 18.85 15.55
C SER A 113 -0.60 17.78 16.63
N LEU A 114 0.29 16.78 16.73
CA LEU A 114 0.19 15.74 17.76
C LEU A 114 0.77 16.17 19.11
N ARG A 115 1.67 17.16 19.11
CA ARG A 115 2.33 17.65 20.32
C ARG A 115 1.44 18.52 21.18
N ASP A 116 0.43 19.15 20.60
CA ASP A 116 -0.56 19.94 21.30
C ASP A 116 -1.84 19.11 21.51
N SER A 117 -2.09 18.69 22.74
CA SER A 117 -3.27 17.89 23.11
C SER A 117 -4.60 18.60 22.88
N ASN A 118 -4.60 19.93 22.78
CA ASN A 118 -5.80 20.74 22.56
C ASN A 118 -6.05 21.07 21.08
N SER A 119 -5.08 20.84 20.21
CA SER A 119 -5.24 21.08 18.78
C SER A 119 -5.91 19.90 18.09
N LYS A 120 -6.78 20.20 17.11
CA LYS A 120 -7.31 19.14 16.24
C LYS A 120 -6.19 18.57 15.39
N PRO A 121 -6.07 17.23 15.26
CA PRO A 121 -5.03 16.62 14.47
C PRO A 121 -5.15 17.04 12.99
N LYS A 122 -4.04 17.50 12.42
CA LYS A 122 -3.95 17.91 11.02
C LYS A 122 -3.34 16.80 10.19
N LEU A 123 -3.70 16.77 8.91
CA LEU A 123 -3.15 15.83 7.93
C LEU A 123 -2.20 16.56 6.99
N LYS A 124 -1.16 15.84 6.56
CA LYS A 124 -0.30 16.21 5.43
C LYS A 124 -0.35 15.13 4.36
N GLU A 125 -0.25 15.54 3.12
CA GLU A 125 -0.15 14.65 1.97
C GLU A 125 1.30 14.25 1.76
N VAL A 126 1.57 12.94 1.67
CA VAL A 126 2.92 12.41 1.45
C VAL A 126 2.92 11.36 0.36
N LYS A 127 4.02 11.27 -0.36
CA LYS A 127 4.34 10.15 -1.24
C LYS A 127 5.42 9.33 -0.57
N ARG A 128 5.08 8.14 -0.14
CA ARG A 128 6.03 7.18 0.41
C ARG A 128 5.79 5.79 -0.18
N GLU A 129 6.80 4.95 -0.09
CA GLU A 129 6.69 3.57 -0.53
C GLU A 129 5.72 2.76 0.34
N PRO A 130 5.05 1.75 -0.23
CA PRO A 130 4.20 0.86 0.54
C PRO A 130 4.92 0.22 1.71
N ALA A 131 4.21 -0.01 2.79
CA ALA A 131 4.71 -0.62 4.04
C ALA A 131 5.64 0.27 4.90
N GLN A 132 5.71 1.55 4.63
CA GLN A 132 6.43 2.51 5.46
C GLN A 132 5.55 3.15 6.55
N ASN A 133 4.34 2.62 6.76
CA ASN A 133 3.49 3.04 7.87
C ASN A 133 4.02 2.52 9.20
N ASP A 134 3.98 3.37 10.20
CA ASP A 134 4.42 3.13 11.59
C ASP A 134 3.27 2.95 12.58
N ILE A 135 2.03 3.13 12.11
CA ILE A 135 0.80 2.92 12.86
C ILE A 135 -0.10 1.89 12.17
N GLY A 136 -1.05 1.33 12.90
CA GLY A 136 -1.96 0.28 12.43
C GLY A 136 -3.08 0.74 11.50
N MET A 137 -2.92 1.90 10.88
CA MET A 137 -3.91 2.47 9.96
C MET A 137 -3.23 3.30 8.88
N VAL A 138 -3.78 3.24 7.68
CA VAL A 138 -3.37 4.08 6.55
C VAL A 138 -4.58 4.78 5.95
N ALA A 139 -4.39 5.99 5.46
CA ALA A 139 -5.42 6.77 4.80
C ALA A 139 -4.87 7.36 3.49
N TRP A 140 -5.70 7.43 2.47
CA TRP A 140 -5.34 8.01 1.18
C TRP A 140 -6.39 8.96 0.67
N LEU A 141 -5.95 10.04 0.04
CA LEU A 141 -6.74 10.79 -0.92
C LEU A 141 -6.56 10.12 -2.28
N VAL A 142 -7.64 9.61 -2.82
CA VAL A 142 -7.63 8.86 -4.08
C VAL A 142 -8.47 9.60 -5.11
N THR A 143 -7.97 9.72 -6.34
CA THR A 143 -8.75 10.17 -7.48
C THR A 143 -9.03 8.96 -8.37
N MET A 144 -10.31 8.64 -8.54
CA MET A 144 -10.76 7.52 -9.39
C MET A 144 -11.45 8.06 -10.64
N GLN A 145 -11.11 7.51 -11.79
CA GLN A 145 -11.80 7.73 -13.04
C GLN A 145 -12.81 6.61 -13.28
N THR A 146 -14.09 6.93 -13.24
CA THR A 146 -15.17 5.99 -13.57
C THR A 146 -15.86 6.43 -14.88
N PRO A 147 -16.63 5.55 -15.55
CA PRO A 147 -17.40 5.94 -16.72
C PRO A 147 -18.35 7.12 -16.45
N GLU A 148 -18.90 7.21 -15.25
CA GLU A 148 -19.79 8.29 -14.82
C GLU A 148 -19.02 9.60 -14.52
N CYS A 149 -17.75 9.48 -14.12
CA CYS A 149 -16.88 10.60 -13.81
C CYS A 149 -15.51 10.44 -14.50
N PRO A 150 -15.43 10.60 -15.83
CA PRO A 150 -14.20 10.36 -16.59
C PRO A 150 -13.05 11.30 -16.23
N ALA A 151 -13.37 12.51 -15.78
CA ALA A 151 -12.37 13.48 -15.30
C ALA A 151 -11.73 13.11 -13.97
N GLY A 152 -12.32 12.12 -13.27
CA GLY A 152 -11.91 11.67 -11.97
C GLY A 152 -12.71 12.29 -10.83
N ARG A 153 -12.94 11.49 -9.80
CA ARG A 153 -13.61 11.89 -8.57
C ARG A 153 -12.71 11.58 -7.37
N GLN A 154 -12.58 12.54 -6.49
CA GLN A 154 -11.83 12.35 -5.24
C GLN A 154 -12.65 11.62 -4.20
N ILE A 155 -12.00 10.71 -3.49
CA ILE A 155 -12.52 10.01 -2.31
C ILE A 155 -11.42 9.87 -1.28
N VAL A 156 -11.77 9.69 -0.03
CA VAL A 156 -10.84 9.27 1.03
C VAL A 156 -11.03 7.77 1.28
N ILE A 157 -9.94 7.01 1.25
CA ILE A 157 -9.94 5.59 1.64
C ILE A 157 -9.13 5.48 2.93
N ILE A 158 -9.70 4.81 3.92
CA ILE A 158 -9.02 4.48 5.18
C ILE A 158 -8.99 2.95 5.29
N ALA A 159 -7.86 2.37 5.66
CA ALA A 159 -7.70 0.94 5.87
C ALA A 159 -6.91 0.64 7.15
N ASN A 160 -7.28 -0.42 7.87
CA ASN A 160 -6.45 -0.93 8.93
C ASN A 160 -5.29 -1.77 8.37
N ASP A 161 -4.10 -1.62 8.96
CA ASP A 161 -3.00 -2.52 8.75
C ASP A 161 -3.06 -3.65 9.78
N ILE A 162 -3.61 -4.79 9.36
CA ILE A 162 -3.76 -5.98 10.22
C ILE A 162 -2.42 -6.52 10.72
N THR A 163 -1.32 -6.20 10.03
CA THR A 163 0.02 -6.63 10.42
C THR A 163 0.61 -5.84 11.58
N HIS A 164 -0.01 -4.69 11.90
CA HIS A 164 0.37 -3.86 13.03
C HIS A 164 -0.62 -4.06 14.17
N LYS A 165 -0.20 -4.76 15.23
CA LYS A 165 -1.02 -5.04 16.44
C LYS A 165 -2.44 -5.54 16.10
N ALA A 166 -2.53 -6.46 15.11
CA ALA A 166 -3.79 -7.02 14.61
C ALA A 166 -4.80 -5.94 14.15
N GLY A 167 -4.33 -4.82 13.61
CA GLY A 167 -5.16 -3.70 13.14
C GLY A 167 -5.95 -2.99 14.23
N SER A 168 -5.65 -3.23 15.52
CA SER A 168 -6.40 -2.67 16.64
C SER A 168 -6.30 -1.14 16.69
N PHE A 169 -7.37 -0.49 17.11
CA PHE A 169 -7.40 0.94 17.34
C PHE A 169 -6.66 1.32 18.63
N GLY A 170 -5.62 2.12 18.51
CA GLY A 170 -5.00 2.88 19.58
C GLY A 170 -5.32 4.37 19.42
N THR A 171 -4.74 5.18 20.28
CA THR A 171 -4.96 6.65 20.30
C THR A 171 -4.51 7.34 19.02
N VAL A 172 -3.46 6.84 18.37
CA VAL A 172 -2.92 7.44 17.13
C VAL A 172 -3.76 7.03 15.93
N GLU A 173 -4.18 5.75 15.85
CA GLU A 173 -5.09 5.26 14.83
C GLU A 173 -6.42 6.02 14.87
N ASP A 174 -6.97 6.27 16.08
CA ASP A 174 -8.20 7.04 16.28
C ASP A 174 -8.05 8.48 15.80
N LYS A 175 -6.92 9.13 16.10
CA LYS A 175 -6.62 10.48 15.62
C LYS A 175 -6.54 10.52 14.08
N LEU A 176 -5.89 9.55 13.44
CA LEU A 176 -5.83 9.47 11.97
C LEU A 176 -7.22 9.26 11.37
N PHE A 177 -8.00 8.34 11.92
CA PHE A 177 -9.37 8.06 11.47
C PHE A 177 -10.26 9.29 11.57
N SER A 178 -10.22 9.97 12.70
CA SER A 178 -11.00 11.20 12.95
C SER A 178 -10.58 12.32 12.00
N ALA A 179 -9.28 12.56 11.86
CA ALA A 179 -8.74 13.60 10.98
C ALA A 179 -9.08 13.34 9.51
N ALA A 180 -8.94 12.10 9.04
CA ALA A 180 -9.27 11.73 7.65
C ALA A 180 -10.78 11.80 7.38
N THR A 181 -11.60 11.48 8.37
CA THR A 181 -13.05 11.65 8.30
C THR A 181 -13.44 13.13 8.19
N GLU A 182 -12.85 13.98 9.02
CA GLU A 182 -13.11 15.42 9.00
C GLU A 182 -12.60 16.06 7.71
N TYR A 183 -11.44 15.63 7.20
CA TYR A 183 -10.91 16.04 5.91
C TYR A 183 -11.89 15.75 4.76
N ALA A 184 -12.46 14.53 4.72
CA ALA A 184 -13.46 14.16 3.74
C ALA A 184 -14.75 15.00 3.89
N ARG A 185 -15.23 15.20 5.13
CA ARG A 185 -16.43 15.96 5.44
C ARG A 185 -16.31 17.43 5.00
N ILE A 186 -15.19 18.09 5.32
CA ILE A 186 -14.97 19.51 4.96
C ILE A 186 -14.92 19.68 3.44
N ARG A 187 -14.33 18.72 2.73
CA ARG A 187 -14.22 18.76 1.26
C ARG A 187 -15.47 18.27 0.54
N GLY A 188 -16.46 17.74 1.23
CA GLY A 188 -17.67 17.19 0.64
C GLY A 188 -17.40 15.97 -0.25
N ILE A 189 -16.35 15.19 0.04
CA ILE A 189 -15.98 14.00 -0.73
C ILE A 189 -16.32 12.72 0.04
N PRO A 190 -16.65 11.62 -0.67
CA PRO A 190 -16.94 10.34 -0.03
C PRO A 190 -15.75 9.79 0.74
N ARG A 191 -16.05 9.03 1.80
CA ARG A 191 -15.08 8.25 2.56
C ARG A 191 -15.43 6.77 2.52
N ILE A 192 -14.46 5.92 2.20
CA ILE A 192 -14.55 4.47 2.28
C ILE A 192 -13.68 4.02 3.45
N TYR A 193 -14.21 3.14 4.29
CA TYR A 193 -13.45 2.51 5.36
C TYR A 193 -13.38 0.99 5.13
N LEU A 194 -12.17 0.48 5.01
CA LEU A 194 -11.84 -0.93 4.84
C LEU A 194 -11.43 -1.48 6.20
N ALA A 195 -12.42 -1.97 6.93
CA ALA A 195 -12.24 -2.44 8.29
C ALA A 195 -11.59 -3.83 8.32
N ALA A 196 -10.36 -3.91 8.81
CA ALA A 196 -9.65 -5.15 9.12
C ALA A 196 -8.98 -4.98 10.49
N ASN A 197 -9.80 -5.02 11.55
CA ASN A 197 -9.32 -4.74 12.90
C ASN A 197 -9.89 -5.73 13.92
N SER A 198 -9.18 -5.85 15.04
CA SER A 198 -9.58 -6.64 16.22
C SER A 198 -10.30 -5.81 17.29
N GLY A 199 -10.73 -4.59 16.98
CA GLY A 199 -11.40 -3.69 17.90
C GLY A 199 -10.45 -2.71 18.59
N ALA A 200 -10.90 -2.12 19.69
CA ALA A 200 -10.10 -1.20 20.49
C ALA A 200 -8.99 -1.93 21.24
N ARG A 201 -7.81 -1.29 21.30
CA ARG A 201 -6.66 -1.84 22.01
C ARG A 201 -6.90 -1.84 23.51
N ILE A 202 -6.82 -3.02 24.14
CA ILE A 202 -6.95 -3.17 25.58
C ILE A 202 -5.69 -2.59 26.25
N GLY A 203 -5.85 -1.80 27.33
CA GLY A 203 -4.73 -1.22 28.08
C GLY A 203 -4.36 0.22 27.69
N MET A 204 -5.20 0.92 26.92
CA MET A 204 -4.97 2.32 26.52
C MET A 204 -4.81 3.31 27.68
N ALA A 205 -5.23 2.96 28.90
CA ALA A 205 -5.07 3.81 30.10
C ALA A 205 -3.59 4.14 30.44
N GLY A 206 -2.64 3.35 29.90
CA GLY A 206 -1.19 3.61 30.05
C GLY A 206 -0.58 4.49 28.95
N GLU A 207 -1.20 4.58 27.78
CA GLU A 207 -0.66 5.34 26.64
C GLU A 207 -0.92 6.86 26.72
N GLY A 208 -1.88 7.27 27.52
CA GLY A 208 -2.24 8.69 27.75
C GLY A 208 -1.43 9.41 28.83
N LYS A 209 -0.43 8.75 29.44
CA LYS A 209 0.38 9.32 30.54
C LYS A 209 1.85 9.58 30.18
N LYS A 210 2.15 9.81 28.92
CA LYS A 210 3.49 10.27 28.50
C LYS A 210 3.42 11.64 27.89
#